data_1779cda7ae419f19f74eefa33493105e
#
_entry.id   1779cda7ae419f19f74eefa33493105e
#
_cell.length_a   1.000
_cell.length_b   1.000
_cell.length_c   1.000
_cell.angle_alpha   90.00
_cell.angle_beta   90.00
_cell.angle_gamma   90.00
#
_symmetry.space_group_name_H-M   'P 1'
#
loop_
_entity.id
_entity.type
_entity.pdbx_description
1 polymer ?
#
loop_
_entity_poly.entity_id
_entity_poly.type
_entity_poly.pdbx_seq_one_letter_code
_entity_poly.pdbx_strand_id
1 'polypeptide(L)'
;DCLKALKNSWKQKKEASITFNRNSKRYKKGVGIATCWYGCGNTALPNPSTIKIGLTNTGRISLHQGATDIGQGSNTVISQITADAIGVTMTNLDLVSPDTFLTPDCGKTSASRQTYVTGKAAYNAGLKLRSEILRLSNMGNDSNIKIEEEKIIISNEDKKQIIDLNSLDLIENNYVIVVEETYDPPTTSLDENGQGIPYAVYGYGAQM
;
A
#
# COMPACT_ATOMS: atom_id res chain seq x y z
N ASP A 1 -10.73 25.96 -7.25
CA ASP A 1 -12.10 25.42 -7.26
C ASP A 1 -12.58 25.11 -5.85
N CYS A 2 -11.83 24.41 -4.99
CA CYS A 2 -12.21 24.11 -3.61
C CYS A 2 -12.57 25.36 -2.79
N LEU A 3 -11.73 26.40 -2.86
CA LEU A 3 -12.02 27.68 -2.18
C LEU A 3 -13.29 28.35 -2.76
N LYS A 4 -13.52 28.24 -4.08
CA LYS A 4 -14.76 28.76 -4.69
C LYS A 4 -15.99 28.03 -4.18
N ALA A 5 -15.90 26.70 -4.00
CA ALA A 5 -17.01 25.90 -3.45
C ALA A 5 -17.38 26.31 -2.02
N LEU A 6 -16.41 26.73 -1.21
CA LEU A 6 -16.62 27.18 0.16
C LEU A 6 -17.13 28.62 0.30
N LYS A 7 -17.14 29.40 -0.78
CA LYS A 7 -17.41 30.86 -0.73
C LYS A 7 -18.73 31.23 -0.03
N ASN A 8 -19.81 30.53 -0.33
CA ASN A 8 -21.11 30.81 0.25
C ASN A 8 -21.17 30.45 1.73
N SER A 9 -20.68 29.26 2.09
CA SER A 9 -20.59 28.82 3.48
C SER A 9 -19.71 29.77 4.29
N TRP A 10 -18.59 30.23 3.73
CA TRP A 10 -17.71 31.23 4.34
C TRP A 10 -18.47 32.50 4.71
N LYS A 11 -19.21 33.09 3.77
CA LYS A 11 -20.00 34.31 4.00
C LYS A 11 -21.00 34.10 5.14
N GLN A 12 -21.79 33.03 5.07
CA GLN A 12 -22.82 32.71 6.09
C GLN A 12 -22.19 32.54 7.49
N LYS A 13 -21.14 31.75 7.61
CA LYS A 13 -20.49 31.52 8.91
C LYS A 13 -19.83 32.77 9.45
N LYS A 14 -19.25 33.61 8.58
CA LYS A 14 -18.66 34.88 8.96
C LYS A 14 -19.71 35.85 9.52
N GLU A 15 -20.85 35.99 8.86
CA GLU A 15 -21.96 36.84 9.29
C GLU A 15 -22.55 36.32 10.61
N ALA A 16 -22.76 35.00 10.73
CA ALA A 16 -23.20 34.40 11.98
C ALA A 16 -22.22 34.63 13.14
N SER A 17 -20.92 34.54 12.85
CA SER A 17 -19.86 34.82 13.82
C SER A 17 -19.86 36.28 14.27
N ILE A 18 -20.03 37.24 13.36
CA ILE A 18 -20.13 38.66 13.66
C ILE A 18 -21.35 38.92 14.55
N THR A 19 -22.53 38.40 14.19
CA THR A 19 -23.77 38.55 14.97
C THR A 19 -23.63 37.96 16.36
N PHE A 20 -23.07 36.74 16.47
CA PHE A 20 -22.78 36.13 17.76
C PHE A 20 -21.87 37.02 18.62
N ASN A 21 -20.81 37.55 18.05
CA ASN A 21 -19.80 38.33 18.75
C ASN A 21 -20.30 39.67 19.26
N ARG A 22 -21.29 40.28 18.60
CA ARG A 22 -21.95 41.48 19.06
C ARG A 22 -22.77 41.22 20.34
N ASN A 23 -23.42 40.06 20.44
CA ASN A 23 -24.32 39.71 21.52
C ASN A 23 -23.65 38.98 22.68
N SER A 24 -22.45 38.42 22.47
CA SER A 24 -21.75 37.65 23.51
C SER A 24 -20.64 38.48 24.16
N LYS A 25 -20.69 38.57 25.49
CA LYS A 25 -19.67 39.24 26.31
C LYS A 25 -18.50 38.32 26.69
N ARG A 26 -18.77 37.01 26.80
CA ARG A 26 -17.82 36.05 27.36
C ARG A 26 -17.05 35.26 26.29
N TYR A 27 -17.72 34.88 25.23
CA TYR A 27 -17.13 34.05 24.16
C TYR A 27 -17.12 34.79 22.84
N LYS A 28 -16.11 34.54 22.04
CA LYS A 28 -16.02 35.03 20.68
C LYS A 28 -15.84 33.86 19.72
N LYS A 29 -16.49 33.91 18.56
CA LYS A 29 -16.39 32.93 17.48
C LYS A 29 -15.57 33.53 16.33
N GLY A 30 -14.72 32.72 15.76
CA GLY A 30 -14.00 33.03 14.53
C GLY A 30 -14.30 31.98 13.46
N VAL A 31 -14.03 32.31 12.22
CA VAL A 31 -14.08 31.40 11.07
C VAL A 31 -12.76 31.47 10.36
N GLY A 32 -12.19 30.32 10.07
CA GLY A 32 -10.95 30.18 9.32
C GLY A 32 -11.10 29.24 8.12
N ILE A 33 -10.21 29.36 7.16
CA ILE A 33 -10.07 28.43 6.04
C ILE A 33 -8.65 27.89 6.05
N ALA A 34 -8.53 26.60 5.80
CA ALA A 34 -7.26 25.93 5.59
C ALA A 34 -7.26 25.18 4.26
N THR A 35 -6.13 25.23 3.60
CA THR A 35 -5.82 24.45 2.41
C THR A 35 -4.47 23.80 2.59
N CYS A 36 -4.26 22.66 1.91
CA CYS A 36 -2.96 22.00 1.91
C CYS A 36 -2.39 21.99 0.49
N TRP A 37 -1.11 22.28 0.40
CA TRP A 37 -0.34 22.05 -0.81
C TRP A 37 0.85 21.15 -0.47
N TYR A 38 0.92 19.99 -1.09
CA TYR A 38 1.93 19.00 -0.82
C TYR A 38 2.46 18.37 -2.12
N GLY A 39 3.77 18.19 -2.22
CA GLY A 39 4.40 17.54 -3.37
C GLY A 39 3.94 16.09 -3.51
N CYS A 40 3.70 15.66 -4.75
CA CYS A 40 3.25 14.31 -5.07
C CYS A 40 4.33 13.55 -5.84
N GLY A 41 4.74 12.41 -5.33
CA GLY A 41 5.83 11.62 -5.87
C GLY A 41 7.21 12.20 -5.53
N ASN A 42 8.23 11.54 -5.97
CA ASN A 42 9.63 11.94 -5.87
C ASN A 42 10.29 11.66 -7.22
N THR A 43 9.63 12.13 -8.27
CA THR A 43 9.82 11.63 -9.63
C THR A 43 11.12 12.04 -10.29
N ALA A 44 11.86 13.00 -9.72
CA ALA A 44 13.15 13.45 -10.25
C ALA A 44 14.35 12.61 -9.79
N LEU A 45 14.16 11.69 -8.84
CA LEU A 45 15.23 10.88 -8.26
C LEU A 45 14.79 9.41 -8.19
N PRO A 46 15.74 8.45 -8.22
CA PRO A 46 15.46 7.05 -7.92
C PRO A 46 14.71 6.93 -6.59
N ASN A 47 13.72 6.08 -6.55
CA ASN A 47 12.79 6.00 -5.44
C ASN A 47 12.28 4.57 -5.22
N PRO A 48 13.20 3.60 -5.13
CA PRO A 48 12.86 2.18 -5.06
C PRO A 48 12.11 1.82 -3.79
N SER A 49 11.45 0.68 -3.86
CA SER A 49 10.87 -0.02 -2.73
C SER A 49 11.00 -1.51 -2.93
N THR A 50 11.38 -2.23 -1.89
CA THR A 50 11.55 -3.68 -1.92
C THR A 50 10.57 -4.36 -0.97
N ILE A 51 9.97 -5.45 -1.41
CA ILE A 51 9.08 -6.30 -0.63
C ILE A 51 9.62 -7.72 -0.65
N LYS A 52 9.67 -8.36 0.53
CA LYS A 52 9.98 -9.78 0.69
C LYS A 52 8.73 -10.51 1.22
N ILE A 53 8.45 -11.67 0.64
CA ILE A 53 7.34 -12.54 1.07
C ILE A 53 7.89 -13.94 1.33
N GLY A 54 7.58 -14.50 2.50
CA GLY A 54 7.92 -15.88 2.87
C GLY A 54 6.66 -16.70 3.12
N LEU A 55 6.56 -17.87 2.51
CA LEU A 55 5.53 -18.87 2.82
C LEU A 55 6.11 -19.89 3.78
N THR A 56 5.51 -20.07 4.94
CA THR A 56 5.92 -21.06 5.94
C THR A 56 5.37 -22.45 5.63
N ASN A 57 5.97 -23.49 6.20
CA ASN A 57 5.44 -24.85 6.13
C ASN A 57 4.09 -25.02 6.85
N THR A 58 3.68 -24.06 7.67
CA THR A 58 2.36 -24.03 8.33
C THR A 58 1.29 -23.29 7.52
N GLY A 59 1.61 -22.85 6.29
CA GLY A 59 0.67 -22.16 5.40
C GLY A 59 0.45 -20.69 5.72
N ARG A 60 1.27 -20.09 6.60
CA ARG A 60 1.25 -18.64 6.84
C ARG A 60 2.14 -17.92 5.84
N ILE A 61 1.70 -16.78 5.38
CA ILE A 61 2.46 -15.92 4.46
C ILE A 61 2.95 -14.71 5.23
N SER A 62 4.25 -14.62 5.47
CA SER A 62 4.87 -13.45 6.08
C SER A 62 5.15 -12.40 5.02
N LEU A 63 4.51 -11.24 5.15
CA LEU A 63 4.74 -10.07 4.31
C LEU A 63 5.70 -9.11 5.03
N HIS A 64 6.95 -9.06 4.60
CA HIS A 64 7.96 -8.14 5.12
C HIS A 64 7.91 -6.83 4.33
N GLN A 65 7.45 -5.76 4.99
CA GLN A 65 7.35 -4.45 4.37
C GLN A 65 7.87 -3.36 5.31
N GLY A 66 8.83 -2.57 4.84
CA GLY A 66 9.47 -1.48 5.60
C GLY A 66 8.75 -0.13 5.52
N ALA A 67 7.62 -0.04 4.82
CA ALA A 67 6.88 1.22 4.71
C ALA A 67 6.20 1.57 6.03
N THR A 68 6.60 2.70 6.62
CA THR A 68 6.02 3.17 7.88
C THR A 68 4.60 3.68 7.68
N ASP A 69 3.66 3.12 8.44
CA ASP A 69 2.30 3.63 8.53
C ASP A 69 2.27 4.79 9.55
N ILE A 70 1.94 5.98 9.08
CA ILE A 70 1.81 7.19 9.90
C ILE A 70 0.34 7.59 10.12
N GLY A 71 -0.58 6.64 9.91
CA GLY A 71 -2.02 6.83 9.97
C GLY A 71 -2.70 6.87 8.59
N GLN A 72 -1.93 6.74 7.49
CA GLN A 72 -2.48 6.75 6.12
C GLN A 72 -2.97 5.38 5.64
N GLY A 73 -2.79 4.31 6.44
CA GLY A 73 -3.31 2.98 6.14
C GLY A 73 -2.45 2.13 5.20
N SER A 74 -1.14 2.44 5.05
CA SER A 74 -0.25 1.68 4.17
C SER A 74 -0.14 0.20 4.56
N ASN A 75 -0.15 -0.12 5.85
CA ASN A 75 -0.12 -1.50 6.31
C ASN A 75 -1.28 -2.32 5.74
N THR A 76 -2.49 -1.78 5.79
CA THR A 76 -3.69 -2.43 5.25
C THR A 76 -3.64 -2.52 3.73
N VAL A 77 -3.35 -1.40 3.05
CA VAL A 77 -3.38 -1.33 1.58
C VAL A 77 -2.32 -2.24 0.95
N ILE A 78 -1.09 -2.26 1.48
CA ILE A 78 -0.03 -3.12 0.96
C ILE A 78 -0.37 -4.59 1.18
N SER A 79 -0.95 -4.95 2.34
CA SER A 79 -1.43 -6.31 2.59
C SER A 79 -2.56 -6.73 1.64
N GLN A 80 -3.51 -5.85 1.35
CA GLN A 80 -4.58 -6.10 0.36
C GLN A 80 -3.99 -6.36 -1.03
N ILE A 81 -3.10 -5.49 -1.51
CA ILE A 81 -2.44 -5.64 -2.82
C ILE A 81 -1.69 -6.97 -2.90
N THR A 82 -0.98 -7.34 -1.84
CA THR A 82 -0.25 -8.61 -1.77
C THR A 82 -1.20 -9.80 -1.84
N ALA A 83 -2.25 -9.80 -1.03
CA ALA A 83 -3.23 -10.89 -0.98
C ALA A 83 -3.92 -11.08 -2.34
N ASP A 84 -4.35 -10.00 -2.96
CA ASP A 84 -4.98 -10.01 -4.29
C ASP A 84 -4.03 -10.54 -5.36
N ALA A 85 -2.77 -10.12 -5.35
CA ALA A 85 -1.77 -10.57 -6.33
C ALA A 85 -1.46 -12.07 -6.21
N ILE A 86 -1.44 -12.61 -5.00
CA ILE A 86 -1.27 -14.05 -4.76
C ILE A 86 -2.56 -14.79 -5.13
N GLY A 87 -3.72 -14.20 -4.90
CA GLY A 87 -5.05 -14.81 -5.03
C GLY A 87 -5.48 -15.55 -3.75
N VAL A 88 -5.16 -14.98 -2.58
CA VAL A 88 -5.54 -15.51 -1.26
C VAL A 88 -6.27 -14.45 -0.44
N THR A 89 -6.79 -14.83 0.72
CA THR A 89 -7.40 -13.88 1.65
C THR A 89 -6.34 -13.21 2.53
N MET A 90 -6.61 -12.00 2.98
CA MET A 90 -5.71 -11.29 3.93
C MET A 90 -5.49 -12.06 5.23
N THR A 91 -6.41 -12.95 5.61
CA THR A 91 -6.28 -13.78 6.80
C THR A 91 -5.13 -14.79 6.72
N ASN A 92 -4.62 -15.06 5.52
CA ASN A 92 -3.43 -15.89 5.32
C ASN A 92 -2.11 -15.14 5.54
N LEU A 93 -2.16 -13.80 5.61
CA LEU A 93 -0.97 -12.96 5.74
C LEU A 93 -0.67 -12.61 7.19
N ASP A 94 0.61 -12.68 7.53
CA ASP A 94 1.19 -12.09 8.74
C ASP A 94 2.06 -10.92 8.32
N LEU A 95 1.66 -9.71 8.73
CA LEU A 95 2.42 -8.51 8.41
C LEU A 95 3.60 -8.38 9.36
N VAL A 96 4.81 -8.39 8.81
CA VAL A 96 6.03 -7.94 9.48
C VAL A 96 6.20 -6.46 9.13
N SER A 97 5.80 -5.61 10.08
CA SER A 97 5.85 -4.14 9.95
C SER A 97 7.30 -3.62 10.08
N PRO A 98 7.55 -2.34 9.82
CA PRO A 98 8.91 -1.82 9.73
C PRO A 98 9.82 -2.21 10.89
N ASP A 99 10.85 -2.93 10.56
CA ASP A 99 11.91 -3.37 11.44
C ASP A 99 13.22 -3.40 10.65
N THR A 100 14.25 -2.73 11.13
CA THR A 100 15.51 -2.57 10.39
C THR A 100 16.30 -3.87 10.22
N PHE A 101 15.97 -4.94 10.94
CA PHE A 101 16.58 -6.26 10.79
C PHE A 101 15.75 -7.23 9.94
N LEU A 102 14.42 -7.07 9.95
CA LEU A 102 13.50 -8.04 9.38
C LEU A 102 12.90 -7.61 8.04
N THR A 103 12.84 -6.29 7.78
CA THR A 103 12.17 -5.78 6.59
C THR A 103 13.15 -5.13 5.62
N PRO A 104 12.96 -5.35 4.31
CA PRO A 104 13.74 -4.63 3.30
C PRO A 104 13.36 -3.14 3.29
N ASP A 105 14.22 -2.33 2.68
CA ASP A 105 13.97 -0.90 2.54
C ASP A 105 12.81 -0.64 1.55
N CYS A 106 11.76 0.00 2.05
CA CYS A 106 10.63 0.46 1.26
C CYS A 106 10.70 1.96 0.94
N GLY A 107 11.81 2.60 1.24
CA GLY A 107 11.97 4.04 1.11
C GLY A 107 11.10 4.83 2.08
N LYS A 108 11.13 6.14 1.96
CA LYS A 108 10.45 7.06 2.87
C LYS A 108 8.92 7.07 2.69
N THR A 109 8.18 7.18 3.79
CA THR A 109 6.76 7.51 3.78
C THR A 109 6.60 9.01 3.62
N SER A 110 6.54 9.47 2.38
CA SER A 110 6.53 10.88 1.99
C SER A 110 6.00 11.03 0.57
N ALA A 111 5.55 12.22 0.19
CA ALA A 111 5.16 12.56 -1.18
C ALA A 111 4.14 11.60 -1.82
N SER A 112 3.28 11.00 -1.02
CA SER A 112 2.21 10.08 -1.46
C SER A 112 2.70 8.89 -2.29
N ARG A 113 3.89 8.36 -1.99
CA ARG A 113 4.53 7.32 -2.80
C ARG A 113 4.18 5.88 -2.41
N GLN A 114 3.83 5.60 -1.14
CA GLN A 114 3.81 4.22 -0.65
C GLN A 114 2.84 3.30 -1.41
N THR A 115 1.60 3.69 -1.62
CA THR A 115 0.65 2.85 -2.36
C THR A 115 1.11 2.61 -3.81
N TYR A 116 1.67 3.61 -4.47
CA TYR A 116 2.13 3.47 -5.85
C TYR A 116 3.42 2.66 -5.96
N VAL A 117 4.46 3.01 -5.20
CA VAL A 117 5.79 2.41 -5.34
C VAL A 117 5.87 1.09 -4.58
N THR A 118 5.64 1.12 -3.27
CA THR A 118 5.68 -0.10 -2.44
C THR A 118 4.54 -1.05 -2.78
N GLY A 119 3.35 -0.53 -3.10
CA GLY A 119 2.24 -1.34 -3.58
C GLY A 119 2.56 -2.05 -4.89
N LYS A 120 3.32 -1.44 -5.82
CA LYS A 120 3.75 -2.12 -7.05
C LYS A 120 4.80 -3.19 -6.77
N ALA A 121 5.75 -2.94 -5.86
CA ALA A 121 6.69 -3.98 -5.42
C ALA A 121 5.95 -5.16 -4.77
N ALA A 122 4.96 -4.87 -3.91
CA ALA A 122 4.12 -5.89 -3.27
C ALA A 122 3.30 -6.70 -4.28
N TYR A 123 2.73 -6.03 -5.27
CA TYR A 123 2.02 -6.69 -6.38
C TYR A 123 2.93 -7.64 -7.15
N ASN A 124 4.14 -7.18 -7.52
CA ASN A 124 5.11 -8.00 -8.24
C ASN A 124 5.57 -9.20 -7.40
N ALA A 125 5.89 -8.99 -6.11
CA ALA A 125 6.26 -10.05 -5.19
C ALA A 125 5.12 -11.07 -4.99
N GLY A 126 3.88 -10.59 -4.88
CA GLY A 126 2.69 -11.46 -4.80
C GLY A 126 2.51 -12.32 -6.05
N LEU A 127 2.64 -11.73 -7.24
CA LEU A 127 2.59 -12.48 -8.50
C LEU A 127 3.72 -13.50 -8.60
N LYS A 128 4.91 -13.16 -8.13
CA LYS A 128 6.05 -14.08 -8.13
C LYS A 128 5.82 -15.27 -7.20
N LEU A 129 5.30 -15.04 -5.97
CA LEU A 129 4.92 -16.13 -5.07
C LEU A 129 3.84 -17.01 -5.70
N ARG A 130 2.80 -16.40 -6.29
CA ARG A 130 1.77 -17.13 -7.03
C ARG A 130 2.38 -18.00 -8.14
N SER A 131 3.27 -17.44 -8.93
CA SER A 131 3.94 -18.15 -10.04
C SER A 131 4.74 -19.36 -9.53
N GLU A 132 5.46 -19.22 -8.41
CA GLU A 132 6.21 -20.34 -7.82
C GLU A 132 5.29 -21.46 -7.32
N ILE A 133 4.16 -21.12 -6.67
CA ILE A 133 3.15 -22.11 -6.25
C ILE A 133 2.57 -22.85 -7.45
N LEU A 134 2.21 -22.14 -8.52
CA LEU A 134 1.67 -22.73 -9.74
C LEU A 134 2.72 -23.61 -10.47
N ARG A 135 3.97 -23.18 -10.49
CA ARG A 135 5.09 -23.96 -11.05
C ARG A 135 5.28 -25.27 -10.30
N LEU A 136 5.29 -25.25 -8.97
CA LEU A 136 5.45 -26.45 -8.14
C LEU A 136 4.31 -27.45 -8.34
N SER A 137 3.10 -26.98 -8.61
CA SER A 137 1.92 -27.82 -8.86
C SER A 137 1.74 -28.22 -10.33
N ASN A 138 2.54 -27.67 -11.25
CA ASN A 138 2.35 -27.82 -12.69
C ASN A 138 0.92 -27.42 -13.15
N MET A 139 0.43 -26.30 -12.60
CA MET A 139 -0.90 -25.76 -12.88
C MET A 139 -0.80 -24.42 -13.64
N GLY A 140 -1.84 -24.09 -14.39
CA GLY A 140 -1.91 -22.86 -15.20
C GLY A 140 -2.27 -21.62 -14.37
N ASN A 141 -2.08 -20.42 -14.97
CA ASN A 141 -2.34 -19.13 -14.32
C ASN A 141 -3.82 -18.87 -13.99
N ASP A 142 -4.71 -19.60 -14.62
CA ASP A 142 -6.17 -19.58 -14.41
C ASP A 142 -6.61 -20.30 -13.14
N SER A 143 -5.69 -20.97 -12.46
CA SER A 143 -5.99 -21.77 -11.28
C SER A 143 -6.21 -20.90 -10.03
N ASN A 144 -7.14 -21.33 -9.20
CA ASN A 144 -7.38 -20.79 -7.87
C ASN A 144 -6.40 -21.40 -6.87
N ILE A 145 -5.93 -20.58 -5.93
CA ILE A 145 -5.06 -21.00 -4.84
C ILE A 145 -5.83 -20.87 -3.53
N LYS A 146 -5.84 -21.91 -2.72
CA LYS A 146 -6.37 -21.91 -1.36
C LYS A 146 -5.33 -22.50 -0.43
N ILE A 147 -5.03 -21.83 0.66
CA ILE A 147 -4.10 -22.31 1.68
C ILE A 147 -4.92 -22.74 2.88
N GLU A 148 -4.77 -24.00 3.28
CA GLU A 148 -5.42 -24.60 4.44
C GLU A 148 -4.36 -25.29 5.28
N GLU A 149 -4.04 -24.71 6.42
CA GLU A 149 -3.00 -25.23 7.32
C GLU A 149 -1.70 -25.52 6.54
N GLU A 150 -1.19 -26.72 6.63
CA GLU A 150 0.05 -27.19 6.01
C GLU A 150 -0.08 -27.56 4.52
N LYS A 151 -1.17 -27.16 3.86
CA LYS A 151 -1.47 -27.55 2.48
C LYS A 151 -1.85 -26.37 1.60
N ILE A 152 -1.37 -26.41 0.37
CA ILE A 152 -1.87 -25.54 -0.69
C ILE A 152 -2.75 -26.41 -1.62
N ILE A 153 -3.97 -25.96 -1.81
CA ILE A 153 -4.92 -26.55 -2.75
C ILE A 153 -4.96 -25.63 -3.98
N ILE A 154 -4.60 -26.18 -5.13
CA ILE A 154 -4.60 -25.49 -6.39
C ILE A 154 -5.64 -26.17 -7.29
N SER A 155 -6.58 -25.42 -7.85
CA SER A 155 -7.63 -25.99 -8.67
C SER A 155 -8.06 -25.06 -9.80
N ASN A 156 -8.45 -25.64 -10.91
CA ASN A 156 -9.21 -25.03 -11.99
C ASN A 156 -10.40 -25.92 -12.34
N GLU A 157 -11.09 -25.66 -13.47
CA GLU A 157 -12.25 -26.43 -13.89
C GLU A 157 -11.96 -27.93 -14.08
N ASP A 158 -10.75 -28.26 -14.55
CA ASP A 158 -10.38 -29.62 -14.98
C ASP A 158 -9.55 -30.39 -13.97
N LYS A 159 -8.79 -29.69 -13.13
CA LYS A 159 -7.74 -30.31 -12.30
C LYS A 159 -7.71 -29.74 -10.89
N LYS A 160 -7.30 -30.61 -9.97
CA LYS A 160 -6.99 -30.23 -8.59
C LYS A 160 -5.66 -30.85 -8.19
N GLN A 161 -4.77 -30.03 -7.62
CA GLN A 161 -3.49 -30.44 -7.05
C GLN A 161 -3.42 -30.01 -5.58
N ILE A 162 -2.70 -30.78 -4.81
CA ILE A 162 -2.45 -30.48 -3.39
C ILE A 162 -0.96 -30.58 -3.16
N ILE A 163 -0.38 -29.51 -2.62
CA ILE A 163 1.01 -29.50 -2.15
C ILE A 163 0.97 -29.61 -0.63
N ASP A 164 1.65 -30.61 -0.08
CA ASP A 164 1.94 -30.69 1.35
C ASP A 164 3.19 -29.84 1.62
N LEU A 165 3.05 -28.76 2.38
CA LEU A 165 4.13 -27.82 2.67
C LEU A 165 5.24 -28.45 3.52
N ASN A 166 4.93 -29.47 4.31
CA ASN A 166 5.94 -30.21 5.08
C ASN A 166 6.82 -31.12 4.19
N SER A 167 6.42 -31.39 2.95
CA SER A 167 7.24 -32.12 1.98
C SER A 167 8.29 -31.26 1.27
N LEU A 168 8.24 -29.95 1.46
CA LEU A 168 9.17 -29.01 0.86
C LEU A 168 10.36 -28.73 1.79
N ASP A 169 11.51 -28.47 1.20
CA ASP A 169 12.71 -28.12 1.96
C ASP A 169 12.54 -26.76 2.64
N LEU A 170 12.93 -26.71 3.92
CA LEU A 170 12.97 -25.45 4.65
C LEU A 170 14.17 -24.62 4.18
N ILE A 171 13.90 -23.36 3.91
CA ILE A 171 14.89 -22.35 3.62
C ILE A 171 15.22 -21.60 4.93
N GLU A 172 15.37 -20.31 4.90
CA GLU A 172 15.57 -19.48 6.10
C GLU A 172 14.23 -19.25 6.85
N ASN A 173 14.28 -19.04 8.15
CA ASN A 173 13.12 -18.66 8.99
C ASN A 173 11.88 -19.56 8.86
N ASN A 174 12.06 -20.86 8.63
CA ASN A 174 11.00 -21.85 8.40
C ASN A 174 10.14 -21.56 7.14
N TYR A 175 10.64 -20.82 6.20
CA TYR A 175 10.00 -20.66 4.90
C TYR A 175 10.31 -21.82 3.97
N VAL A 176 9.32 -22.22 3.20
CA VAL A 176 9.45 -23.20 2.11
C VAL A 176 9.54 -22.52 0.74
N ILE A 177 9.02 -21.29 0.64
CA ILE A 177 9.18 -20.42 -0.53
C ILE A 177 9.48 -19.00 -0.03
N VAL A 178 10.48 -18.36 -0.62
CA VAL A 178 10.81 -16.95 -0.39
C VAL A 178 10.91 -16.24 -1.72
N VAL A 179 10.29 -15.09 -1.81
CA VAL A 179 10.39 -14.20 -2.98
C VAL A 179 10.67 -12.79 -2.53
N GLU A 180 11.43 -12.07 -3.33
CA GLU A 180 11.70 -10.66 -3.12
C GLU A 180 11.61 -9.93 -4.45
N GLU A 181 11.00 -8.74 -4.44
CA GLU A 181 10.86 -7.90 -5.62
C GLU A 181 11.05 -6.43 -5.25
N THR A 182 11.76 -5.75 -6.14
CA THR A 182 12.00 -4.31 -6.05
C THR A 182 11.30 -3.62 -7.20
N TYR A 183 10.66 -2.50 -6.91
CA TYR A 183 10.14 -1.58 -7.92
C TYR A 183 10.73 -0.20 -7.74
N ASP A 184 11.36 0.32 -8.78
CA ASP A 184 11.81 1.71 -8.88
C ASP A 184 11.03 2.37 -10.02
N PRO A 185 10.17 3.36 -9.73
CA PRO A 185 9.39 4.02 -10.77
C PRO A 185 10.29 4.83 -11.71
N PRO A 186 9.87 5.04 -12.96
CA PRO A 186 10.60 5.88 -13.89
C PRO A 186 10.86 7.28 -13.33
N THR A 187 12.07 7.77 -13.47
CA THR A 187 12.44 9.12 -13.07
C THR A 187 12.31 10.09 -14.25
N THR A 188 11.86 11.31 -13.96
CA THR A 188 11.75 12.40 -14.92
C THR A 188 12.39 13.63 -14.32
N SER A 189 13.37 14.20 -14.98
CA SER A 189 13.98 15.47 -14.54
C SER A 189 12.93 16.57 -14.42
N LEU A 190 13.16 17.50 -13.49
CA LEU A 190 12.37 18.71 -13.42
C LEU A 190 12.64 19.58 -14.66
N ASP A 191 11.63 20.29 -15.12
CA ASP A 191 11.78 21.28 -16.18
C ASP A 191 12.51 22.55 -15.68
N GLU A 192 12.70 23.53 -16.56
CA GLU A 192 13.34 24.81 -16.26
C GLU A 192 12.62 25.64 -15.17
N ASN A 193 11.34 25.37 -14.94
CA ASN A 193 10.52 26.01 -13.91
C ASN A 193 10.45 25.18 -12.62
N GLY A 194 11.19 24.07 -12.54
CA GLY A 194 11.17 23.15 -11.40
C GLY A 194 9.92 22.29 -11.33
N GLN A 195 9.18 22.13 -12.43
CA GLN A 195 8.00 21.27 -12.49
C GLN A 195 8.37 19.84 -12.86
N GLY A 196 7.80 18.87 -12.16
CA GLY A 196 7.96 17.44 -12.40
C GLY A 196 6.69 16.79 -12.90
N ILE A 197 6.81 15.54 -13.34
CA ILE A 197 5.68 14.70 -13.73
C ILE A 197 5.39 13.75 -12.57
N PRO A 198 4.29 13.94 -11.82
CA PRO A 198 3.92 13.03 -10.76
C PRO A 198 3.37 11.72 -11.33
N TYR A 199 3.54 10.62 -10.60
CA TYR A 199 2.98 9.32 -10.98
C TYR A 199 1.69 8.96 -10.23
N ALA A 200 1.15 9.87 -9.45
CA ALA A 200 -0.09 9.68 -8.71
C ALA A 200 -1.15 10.70 -9.10
N VAL A 201 -2.41 10.33 -8.89
CA VAL A 201 -3.56 11.23 -9.07
C VAL A 201 -3.65 12.17 -7.87
N TYR A 202 -3.95 13.45 -8.14
CA TYR A 202 -4.10 14.46 -7.10
C TYR A 202 -5.47 14.42 -6.45
N GLY A 203 -5.49 14.61 -5.12
CA GLY A 203 -6.68 15.01 -4.39
C GLY A 203 -6.65 16.51 -4.09
N TYR A 204 -7.80 17.16 -4.18
CA TYR A 204 -7.95 18.58 -3.88
C TYR A 204 -8.94 18.75 -2.74
N GLY A 205 -8.57 19.52 -1.72
CA GLY A 205 -9.42 19.75 -0.56
C GLY A 205 -9.26 21.14 0.01
N ALA A 206 -10.33 21.64 0.61
CA ALA A 206 -10.32 22.82 1.45
C ALA A 206 -11.32 22.60 2.60
N GLN A 207 -10.94 23.04 3.79
CA GLN A 207 -11.74 22.91 5.00
C GLN A 207 -11.94 24.25 5.64
N MET A 208 -13.12 24.40 6.27
CA MET A 208 -13.51 25.62 6.99
C MET A 208 -14.12 25.29 8.33
#